data_bc02fd98021fd7673f2c6afc75aa4123
#
_entry.id   bc02fd98021fd7673f2c6afc75aa4123
#
_cell.length_a   1.000
_cell.length_b   1.000
_cell.length_c   1.000
_cell.angle_alpha   90.00
_cell.angle_beta   90.00
_cell.angle_gamma   90.00
#
_symmetry.space_group_name_H-M   'P 1'
#
loop_
_entity.id
_entity.type
_entity.pdbx_description
1 polymer ?
#
loop_
_entity_poly.entity_id
_entity_poly.type
_entity_poly.pdbx_seq_one_letter_code
_entity_poly.pdbx_strand_id
1 'polypeptide(L)'
;SMAVVSISRIQVRRGQKNIGSGLPQLASGEFGWAVDTQELYIGNGSVSEGAPFVGNTKMLTENDNLFEFANTYTYKNNLNIQTGDSPNNPVLRTLQSRLDDRISVRSFGANGDSTNQTVALQRAIDQLYLNASNKGTTQARVELILEAGEYNITSTINLPPFTTIRGAGKDKTIIQGGNNIAFQTVNDTSTP
;
A
#
# COMPACT_ATOMS: atom_id res chain seq x y z
N SER A 1 51.07 -11.18 -28.83
CA SER A 1 50.98 -10.59 -27.51
C SER A 1 49.52 -10.29 -27.21
N MET A 2 48.88 -11.08 -26.34
CA MET A 2 47.54 -10.76 -25.88
C MET A 2 47.62 -9.64 -24.84
N ALA A 3 46.92 -8.52 -25.12
CA ALA A 3 46.75 -7.49 -24.12
C ALA A 3 45.82 -7.99 -23.00
N VAL A 4 46.36 -8.15 -21.81
CA VAL A 4 45.53 -8.41 -20.63
C VAL A 4 44.85 -7.11 -20.26
N VAL A 5 43.56 -7.01 -20.53
CA VAL A 5 42.73 -5.89 -20.04
C VAL A 5 42.51 -6.17 -18.56
N SER A 6 43.19 -5.43 -17.71
CA SER A 6 42.91 -5.43 -16.29
C SER A 6 41.56 -4.73 -16.07
N ILE A 7 40.54 -5.51 -15.73
CA ILE A 7 39.26 -4.94 -15.35
C ILE A 7 39.39 -4.40 -13.93
N SER A 8 39.48 -3.10 -13.78
CA SER A 8 39.45 -2.45 -12.49
C SER A 8 38.06 -2.60 -11.89
N ARG A 9 37.98 -3.21 -10.70
CA ARG A 9 36.73 -3.28 -9.95
C ARG A 9 36.45 -1.91 -9.33
N ILE A 10 35.38 -1.25 -9.76
CA ILE A 10 34.91 -0.04 -9.11
C ILE A 10 33.98 -0.46 -7.97
N GLN A 11 34.32 -0.07 -6.75
CA GLN A 11 33.50 -0.28 -5.56
C GLN A 11 33.09 1.07 -4.99
N VAL A 12 31.81 1.20 -4.67
CA VAL A 12 31.31 2.35 -3.92
C VAL A 12 31.67 2.18 -2.43
N ARG A 13 31.70 3.29 -1.69
CA ARG A 13 31.86 3.25 -0.24
C ARG A 13 30.74 2.43 0.39
N ARG A 14 31.07 1.62 1.37
CA ARG A 14 30.09 0.73 2.02
C ARG A 14 30.29 0.71 3.53
N GLY A 15 29.16 0.50 4.22
CA GLY A 15 29.10 0.44 5.69
C GLY A 15 27.75 -0.05 6.15
N GLN A 16 27.49 0.11 7.43
CA GLN A 16 26.22 -0.26 8.05
C GLN A 16 25.49 1.01 8.50
N LYS A 17 24.21 1.10 8.19
CA LYS A 17 23.36 2.24 8.53
C LYS A 17 22.92 2.24 9.99
N ASN A 18 22.59 1.08 10.53
CA ASN A 18 21.97 0.94 11.86
C ASN A 18 22.99 0.71 12.99
N ILE A 19 24.27 0.92 12.73
CA ILE A 19 25.33 0.76 13.72
C ILE A 19 26.04 2.10 13.94
N GLY A 20 26.35 2.40 15.19
CA GLY A 20 27.04 3.63 15.58
C GLY A 20 26.20 4.88 15.33
N SER A 21 26.82 5.90 14.75
CA SER A 21 26.18 7.19 14.42
C SER A 21 25.40 7.18 13.12
N GLY A 22 25.22 6.02 12.49
CA GLY A 22 24.54 5.88 11.20
C GLY A 22 25.45 6.18 10.00
N LEU A 23 24.83 6.59 8.89
CA LEU A 23 25.56 6.91 7.67
C LEU A 23 26.39 8.17 7.79
N PRO A 24 27.70 8.13 7.48
CA PRO A 24 28.49 9.34 7.40
C PRO A 24 28.02 10.21 6.23
N GLN A 25 28.29 11.50 6.32
CA GLN A 25 28.12 12.42 5.18
C GLN A 25 29.02 11.97 4.04
N LEU A 26 28.40 11.64 2.90
CA LEU A 26 29.13 11.36 1.65
C LEU A 26 29.59 12.67 1.00
N ALA A 27 30.70 12.63 0.29
CA ALA A 27 31.13 13.75 -0.52
C ALA A 27 30.11 14.02 -1.66
N SER A 28 30.17 15.20 -2.24
CA SER A 28 29.32 15.57 -3.37
C SER A 28 29.41 14.53 -4.50
N GLY A 29 28.30 13.90 -4.83
CA GLY A 29 28.23 12.86 -5.87
C GLY A 29 28.89 11.51 -5.50
N GLU A 30 29.40 11.33 -4.30
CA GLU A 30 29.91 10.05 -3.82
C GLU A 30 28.77 9.07 -3.57
N PHE A 31 28.92 7.84 -4.06
CA PHE A 31 27.97 6.77 -3.77
C PHE A 31 28.35 6.00 -2.51
N GLY A 32 27.33 5.60 -1.74
CA GLY A 32 27.47 4.77 -0.54
C GLY A 32 26.44 3.65 -0.51
N TRP A 33 26.88 2.45 -0.16
CA TRP A 33 26.03 1.27 -0.01
C TRP A 33 25.91 0.87 1.46
N ALA A 34 24.69 0.87 1.99
CA ALA A 34 24.40 0.36 3.32
C ALA A 34 24.13 -1.16 3.22
N VAL A 35 25.07 -1.95 3.74
CA VAL A 35 25.07 -3.41 3.59
C VAL A 35 23.95 -4.07 4.40
N ASP A 36 23.64 -3.52 5.55
CA ASP A 36 22.63 -4.02 6.49
C ASP A 36 21.20 -3.74 6.05
N THR A 37 20.97 -2.66 5.32
CA THR A 37 19.64 -2.28 4.84
C THR A 37 19.47 -2.42 3.32
N GLN A 38 20.55 -2.76 2.61
CA GLN A 38 20.58 -2.86 1.14
C GLN A 38 20.09 -1.57 0.44
N GLU A 39 20.54 -0.43 0.96
CA GLU A 39 20.19 0.89 0.45
C GLU A 39 21.38 1.56 -0.23
N LEU A 40 21.13 2.22 -1.35
CA LEU A 40 22.10 3.01 -2.08
C LEU A 40 21.86 4.51 -1.85
N TYR A 41 22.92 5.23 -1.58
CA TYR A 41 22.90 6.68 -1.33
C TYR A 41 23.88 7.42 -2.23
N ILE A 42 23.56 8.71 -2.47
CA ILE A 42 24.47 9.66 -3.09
C ILE A 42 24.60 10.90 -2.21
N GLY A 43 25.81 11.42 -2.03
CA GLY A 43 26.05 12.65 -1.29
C GLY A 43 25.51 13.86 -2.04
N ASN A 44 24.75 14.71 -1.34
CA ASN A 44 24.08 15.88 -1.92
C ASN A 44 25.06 17.02 -2.29
N GLY A 45 26.25 17.03 -1.69
CA GLY A 45 27.13 18.18 -1.77
C GLY A 45 26.82 19.24 -0.72
N SER A 46 27.49 20.38 -0.82
CA SER A 46 27.32 21.52 0.09
C SER A 46 26.34 22.56 -0.47
N VAL A 47 25.80 23.40 0.39
CA VAL A 47 24.95 24.52 -0.03
C VAL A 47 25.73 25.50 -0.92
N SER A 48 27.05 25.64 -0.71
CA SER A 48 27.90 26.47 -1.56
C SER A 48 28.06 25.92 -3.00
N GLU A 49 27.83 24.63 -3.20
CA GLU A 49 27.77 24.00 -4.52
C GLU A 49 26.38 24.10 -5.17
N GLY A 50 25.40 24.67 -4.45
CA GLY A 50 24.04 24.82 -4.93
C GLY A 50 23.08 23.72 -4.45
N ALA A 51 23.50 22.84 -3.54
CA ALA A 51 22.59 21.84 -2.96
C ALA A 51 21.53 22.52 -2.08
N PRO A 52 20.25 22.13 -2.16
CA PRO A 52 19.19 22.73 -1.33
C PRO A 52 19.40 22.41 0.16
N PHE A 53 20.01 21.28 0.47
CA PHE A 53 20.38 20.89 1.83
C PHE A 53 21.56 19.92 1.83
N VAL A 54 22.33 19.94 2.92
CA VAL A 54 23.41 18.98 3.16
C VAL A 54 22.80 17.62 3.53
N GLY A 55 23.46 16.55 3.16
CA GLY A 55 23.03 15.19 3.51
C GLY A 55 23.28 14.20 2.40
N ASN A 56 22.63 13.05 2.53
CA ASN A 56 22.67 11.98 1.54
C ASN A 56 21.26 11.74 1.00
N THR A 57 21.13 11.61 -0.30
CA THR A 57 19.87 11.24 -0.94
C THR A 57 19.83 9.74 -1.18
N LYS A 58 18.80 9.08 -0.72
CA LYS A 58 18.57 7.66 -0.98
C LYS A 58 18.13 7.45 -2.42
N MET A 59 18.76 6.52 -3.09
CA MET A 59 18.33 6.05 -4.42
C MET A 59 17.27 4.98 -4.25
N LEU A 60 16.24 5.00 -5.09
CA LEU A 60 15.22 3.96 -5.08
C LEU A 60 15.79 2.65 -5.63
N THR A 61 15.54 1.56 -4.94
CA THR A 61 15.94 0.21 -5.33
C THR A 61 14.72 -0.72 -5.36
N GLU A 62 14.88 -1.92 -5.86
CA GLU A 62 13.81 -2.94 -5.86
C GLU A 62 13.33 -3.33 -4.46
N ASN A 63 14.12 -3.03 -3.42
CA ASN A 63 13.75 -3.31 -2.03
C ASN A 63 12.85 -2.22 -1.44
N ASP A 64 12.61 -1.14 -2.16
CA ASP A 64 11.77 -0.05 -1.69
C ASP A 64 10.29 -0.30 -2.01
N ASN A 65 9.44 -0.04 -1.02
CA ASN A 65 8.00 -0.07 -1.23
C ASN A 65 7.52 1.25 -1.84
N LEU A 66 7.39 1.29 -3.16
CA LEU A 66 6.95 2.48 -3.89
C LEU A 66 5.53 2.93 -3.51
N PHE A 67 4.70 2.03 -2.98
CA PHE A 67 3.34 2.34 -2.55
C PHE A 67 3.29 3.19 -1.28
N GLU A 68 4.37 3.23 -0.52
CA GLU A 68 4.49 3.94 0.76
C GLU A 68 5.00 5.39 0.63
N PHE A 69 5.38 5.82 -0.57
CA PHE A 69 5.83 7.20 -0.77
C PHE A 69 4.66 8.20 -0.68
N ALA A 70 4.74 9.12 0.28
CA ALA A 70 3.68 10.06 0.60
C ALA A 70 3.39 11.08 -0.52
N ASN A 71 4.37 11.40 -1.33
CA ASN A 71 4.26 12.36 -2.44
C ASN A 71 4.01 11.71 -3.79
N THR A 72 3.60 10.46 -3.80
CA THR A 72 3.36 9.71 -5.03
C THR A 72 2.05 10.10 -5.71
N TYR A 73 1.06 10.54 -4.95
CA TYR A 73 -0.28 10.84 -5.45
C TYR A 73 -0.83 12.13 -4.87
N THR A 74 -1.28 13.00 -5.75
CA THR A 74 -2.13 14.14 -5.44
C THR A 74 -3.34 14.13 -6.38
N TYR A 75 -4.54 14.32 -5.84
CA TYR A 75 -5.75 14.35 -6.66
C TYR A 75 -5.67 15.48 -7.68
N LYS A 76 -5.80 15.11 -8.96
CA LYS A 76 -5.71 16.06 -10.06
C LYS A 76 -4.56 17.06 -9.89
N ASN A 77 -3.34 16.59 -10.07
CA ASN A 77 -2.13 17.40 -10.01
C ASN A 77 -2.14 18.52 -11.08
N ASN A 78 -3.03 19.48 -10.92
CA ASN A 78 -3.06 20.69 -11.71
C ASN A 78 -3.39 21.90 -10.84
N LEU A 79 -3.02 23.07 -11.31
CA LEU A 79 -3.05 24.32 -10.55
C LEU A 79 -4.46 24.81 -10.19
N ASN A 80 -5.52 24.24 -10.76
CA ASN A 80 -6.89 24.68 -10.53
C ASN A 80 -7.61 23.91 -9.43
N ILE A 81 -6.96 22.91 -8.86
CA ILE A 81 -7.51 22.08 -7.79
C ILE A 81 -6.71 22.29 -6.52
N GLN A 82 -7.32 22.95 -5.56
CA GLN A 82 -6.78 23.08 -4.21
C GLN A 82 -7.25 21.90 -3.38
N THR A 83 -6.33 21.01 -2.98
CA THR A 83 -6.63 19.85 -2.15
C THR A 83 -6.30 20.06 -0.68
N GLY A 84 -5.42 20.99 -0.36
CA GLY A 84 -5.03 21.34 1.00
C GLY A 84 -5.53 22.71 1.43
N ASP A 85 -5.06 23.18 2.58
CA ASP A 85 -5.48 24.44 3.18
C ASP A 85 -5.07 25.67 2.34
N SER A 86 -4.10 25.49 1.48
CA SER A 86 -3.66 26.52 0.54
C SER A 86 -3.28 25.92 -0.81
N PRO A 87 -3.27 26.75 -1.88
CA PRO A 87 -2.86 26.28 -3.20
C PRO A 87 -1.43 25.72 -3.26
N ASN A 88 -0.56 26.20 -2.38
CA ASN A 88 0.85 25.80 -2.34
C ASN A 88 1.12 24.62 -1.40
N ASN A 89 0.11 24.12 -0.74
CA ASN A 89 0.24 23.00 0.21
C ASN A 89 -0.77 21.90 -0.13
N PRO A 90 -0.59 21.16 -1.22
CA PRO A 90 -1.50 20.10 -1.61
C PRO A 90 -1.47 18.94 -0.63
N VAL A 91 -2.57 18.24 -0.49
CA VAL A 91 -2.61 16.99 0.26
C VAL A 91 -1.90 15.91 -0.54
N LEU A 92 -0.81 15.40 0.03
CA LEU A 92 -0.06 14.29 -0.51
C LEU A 92 -0.46 13.00 0.21
N ARG A 93 -0.63 11.94 -0.54
CA ARG A 93 -0.99 10.62 -0.02
C ARG A 93 -0.02 9.57 -0.56
N THR A 94 0.20 8.52 0.21
CA THR A 94 0.86 7.34 -0.33
C THR A 94 -0.06 6.67 -1.36
N LEU A 95 0.53 5.95 -2.31
CA LEU A 95 -0.25 5.16 -3.27
C LEU A 95 -1.06 4.09 -2.53
N GLN A 96 -0.50 3.46 -1.50
CA GLN A 96 -1.22 2.52 -0.63
C GLN A 96 -2.47 3.17 -0.03
N SER A 97 -2.33 4.35 0.57
CA SER A 97 -3.46 5.09 1.14
C SER A 97 -4.56 5.36 0.11
N ARG A 98 -4.19 5.66 -1.13
CA ARG A 98 -5.15 5.89 -2.21
C ARG A 98 -5.87 4.61 -2.65
N LEU A 99 -5.14 3.50 -2.72
CA LEU A 99 -5.71 2.20 -3.06
C LEU A 99 -6.65 1.67 -1.96
N ASP A 100 -6.34 1.99 -0.71
CA ASP A 100 -7.13 1.56 0.45
C ASP A 100 -8.44 2.34 0.65
N ASP A 101 -8.73 3.35 -0.15
CA ASP A 101 -10.05 4.01 -0.14
C ASP A 101 -11.19 3.04 -0.45
N ARG A 102 -10.91 1.99 -1.22
CA ARG A 102 -11.87 0.95 -1.59
C ARG A 102 -11.20 -0.41 -1.55
N ILE A 103 -11.80 -1.32 -0.85
CA ILE A 103 -11.25 -2.66 -0.65
C ILE A 103 -12.02 -3.68 -1.47
N SER A 104 -11.34 -4.36 -2.37
CA SER A 104 -11.90 -5.46 -3.15
C SER A 104 -11.90 -6.76 -2.36
N VAL A 105 -12.97 -7.53 -2.45
CA VAL A 105 -13.03 -8.89 -1.88
C VAL A 105 -11.95 -9.82 -2.42
N ARG A 106 -11.40 -9.50 -3.59
CA ARG A 106 -10.26 -10.25 -4.18
C ARG A 106 -9.02 -10.20 -3.30
N SER A 107 -8.84 -9.13 -2.53
CA SER A 107 -7.75 -9.02 -1.56
C SER A 107 -7.83 -10.06 -0.45
N PHE A 108 -8.99 -10.68 -0.27
CA PHE A 108 -9.24 -11.75 0.70
C PHE A 108 -9.44 -13.13 0.06
N GLY A 109 -9.24 -13.24 -1.25
CA GLY A 109 -9.33 -14.49 -2.00
C GLY A 109 -10.71 -14.80 -2.59
N ALA A 110 -11.67 -13.87 -2.51
CA ALA A 110 -12.96 -14.03 -3.16
C ALA A 110 -12.89 -13.53 -4.61
N ASN A 111 -12.71 -14.44 -5.56
CA ASN A 111 -12.37 -14.11 -6.94
C ASN A 111 -13.59 -13.97 -7.89
N GLY A 112 -14.79 -14.37 -7.45
CA GLY A 112 -15.99 -14.33 -8.28
C GLY A 112 -15.96 -15.31 -9.46
N ASP A 113 -15.38 -16.49 -9.26
CA ASP A 113 -15.09 -17.52 -10.26
C ASP A 113 -16.03 -18.73 -10.18
N SER A 114 -17.21 -18.56 -9.61
CA SER A 114 -18.22 -19.60 -9.40
C SER A 114 -17.82 -20.73 -8.43
N THR A 115 -16.68 -20.60 -7.74
CA THR A 115 -16.32 -21.53 -6.65
C THR A 115 -16.94 -21.09 -5.33
N ASN A 116 -16.87 -21.96 -4.30
CA ASN A 116 -17.33 -21.62 -2.95
C ASN A 116 -16.45 -20.54 -2.34
N GLN A 117 -17.03 -19.40 -2.05
CA GLN A 117 -16.33 -18.20 -1.57
C GLN A 117 -16.78 -17.77 -0.17
N THR A 118 -17.57 -18.61 0.51
CA THR A 118 -18.14 -18.30 1.82
C THR A 118 -17.11 -17.84 2.82
N VAL A 119 -16.02 -18.61 2.99
CA VAL A 119 -14.98 -18.31 3.96
C VAL A 119 -14.22 -17.03 3.61
N ALA A 120 -13.92 -16.82 2.34
CA ALA A 120 -13.20 -15.63 1.89
C ALA A 120 -14.03 -14.35 2.07
N LEU A 121 -15.34 -14.42 1.74
CA LEU A 121 -16.25 -13.29 1.94
C LEU A 121 -16.43 -12.96 3.42
N GLN A 122 -16.67 -13.97 4.26
CA GLN A 122 -16.82 -13.74 5.71
C GLN A 122 -15.52 -13.19 6.29
N ARG A 123 -14.36 -13.70 5.88
CA ARG A 123 -13.06 -13.17 6.30
C ARG A 123 -12.90 -11.69 5.95
N ALA A 124 -13.26 -11.29 4.73
CA ALA A 124 -13.20 -9.89 4.32
C ALA A 124 -14.02 -9.00 5.26
N ILE A 125 -15.24 -9.41 5.54
CA ILE A 125 -16.16 -8.68 6.42
C ILE A 125 -15.63 -8.63 7.86
N ASP A 126 -15.19 -9.76 8.40
CA ASP A 126 -14.71 -9.85 9.77
C ASP A 126 -13.43 -9.01 9.97
N GLN A 127 -12.49 -9.08 9.05
CA GLN A 127 -11.25 -8.31 9.15
C GLN A 127 -11.47 -6.81 9.02
N LEU A 128 -12.40 -6.37 8.19
CA LEU A 128 -12.66 -4.95 8.00
C LEU A 128 -13.54 -4.37 9.11
N TYR A 129 -14.57 -5.07 9.56
CA TYR A 129 -15.60 -4.50 10.39
C TYR A 129 -15.63 -5.02 11.82
N LEU A 130 -15.14 -6.24 12.09
CA LEU A 130 -15.06 -6.84 13.42
C LEU A 130 -13.67 -6.85 14.04
N ASN A 131 -12.61 -6.75 13.25
CA ASN A 131 -11.26 -6.75 13.76
C ASN A 131 -11.09 -5.72 14.87
N ALA A 132 -10.59 -6.14 16.04
CA ALA A 132 -10.49 -5.31 17.23
C ALA A 132 -9.70 -4.01 17.02
N SER A 133 -8.69 -4.04 16.11
CA SER A 133 -7.89 -2.86 15.78
C SER A 133 -8.65 -1.83 14.95
N ASN A 134 -9.69 -2.24 14.22
CA ASN A 134 -10.43 -1.38 13.29
C ASN A 134 -11.84 -1.04 13.79
N LYS A 135 -12.40 -1.87 14.65
CA LYS A 135 -13.77 -1.74 15.15
C LYS A 135 -14.04 -0.36 15.74
N GLY A 136 -15.08 0.27 15.24
CA GLY A 136 -15.47 1.62 15.67
C GLY A 136 -14.57 2.75 15.17
N THR A 137 -13.54 2.47 14.41
CA THR A 137 -12.65 3.45 13.81
C THR A 137 -13.10 3.84 12.39
N THR A 138 -12.46 4.85 11.79
CA THR A 138 -12.69 5.22 10.39
C THR A 138 -12.27 4.12 9.42
N GLN A 139 -11.31 3.29 9.79
CA GLN A 139 -10.85 2.14 9.00
C GLN A 139 -11.95 1.08 8.83
N ALA A 140 -12.81 0.91 9.83
CA ALA A 140 -13.96 0.01 9.76
C ALA A 140 -15.14 0.56 8.93
N ARG A 141 -15.02 1.77 8.38
CA ARG A 141 -16.07 2.42 7.56
C ARG A 141 -15.72 2.43 6.08
N VAL A 142 -14.78 1.62 5.64
CA VAL A 142 -14.43 1.45 4.24
C VAL A 142 -15.53 0.74 3.47
N GLU A 143 -15.55 0.94 2.16
CA GLU A 143 -16.46 0.23 1.25
C GLU A 143 -15.80 -1.07 0.79
N LEU A 144 -16.45 -2.21 1.04
CA LEU A 144 -16.05 -3.51 0.50
C LEU A 144 -16.70 -3.71 -0.88
N ILE A 145 -15.88 -3.91 -1.90
CA ILE A 145 -16.33 -4.06 -3.28
C ILE A 145 -16.32 -5.52 -3.67
N LEU A 146 -17.48 -6.04 -4.08
CA LEU A 146 -17.60 -7.29 -4.79
C LEU A 146 -17.47 -7.00 -6.29
N GLU A 147 -16.34 -7.37 -6.85
CA GLU A 147 -16.08 -7.22 -8.28
C GLU A 147 -17.11 -8.03 -9.12
N ALA A 148 -17.16 -7.74 -10.41
CA ALA A 148 -17.99 -8.53 -11.31
C ALA A 148 -17.56 -10.00 -11.26
N GLY A 149 -18.54 -10.88 -11.15
CA GLY A 149 -18.31 -12.32 -11.05
C GLY A 149 -19.45 -13.02 -10.34
N GLU A 150 -19.34 -14.33 -10.20
CA GLU A 150 -20.28 -15.20 -9.54
C GLU A 150 -19.68 -15.78 -8.27
N TYR A 151 -20.31 -15.50 -7.14
CA TYR A 151 -19.86 -15.86 -5.81
C TYR A 151 -20.80 -16.92 -5.23
N ASN A 152 -20.39 -18.18 -5.23
CA ASN A 152 -21.14 -19.24 -4.60
C ASN A 152 -20.91 -19.27 -3.11
N ILE A 153 -21.97 -19.27 -2.34
CA ILE A 153 -21.92 -19.38 -0.88
C ILE A 153 -22.70 -20.59 -0.40
N THR A 154 -22.15 -21.28 0.56
CA THR A 154 -22.74 -22.52 1.12
C THR A 154 -23.34 -22.32 2.50
N SER A 155 -23.14 -21.15 3.10
CA SER A 155 -23.76 -20.74 4.35
C SER A 155 -23.98 -19.23 4.37
N THR A 156 -24.83 -18.77 5.25
CA THR A 156 -25.15 -17.35 5.42
C THR A 156 -23.91 -16.53 5.81
N ILE A 157 -23.74 -15.40 5.15
CA ILE A 157 -22.72 -14.40 5.48
C ILE A 157 -23.29 -13.44 6.51
N ASN A 158 -22.63 -13.30 7.65
CA ASN A 158 -23.03 -12.41 8.72
C ASN A 158 -22.47 -11.01 8.51
N LEU A 159 -23.33 -10.02 8.59
CA LEU A 159 -22.99 -8.61 8.40
C LEU A 159 -23.05 -7.88 9.75
N PRO A 160 -21.90 -7.55 10.36
CA PRO A 160 -21.84 -6.75 11.58
C PRO A 160 -22.19 -5.29 11.32
N PRO A 161 -22.39 -4.47 12.37
CA PRO A 161 -22.60 -3.03 12.22
C PRO A 161 -21.51 -2.36 11.40
N PHE A 162 -21.90 -1.31 10.66
CA PHE A 162 -21.03 -0.51 9.77
C PHE A 162 -20.54 -1.22 8.51
N THR A 163 -20.97 -2.45 8.26
CA THR A 163 -20.63 -3.14 7.00
C THR A 163 -21.23 -2.40 5.81
N THR A 164 -20.37 -2.04 4.86
CA THR A 164 -20.75 -1.40 3.61
C THR A 164 -20.25 -2.25 2.46
N ILE A 165 -21.17 -2.81 1.69
CA ILE A 165 -20.86 -3.70 0.55
C ILE A 165 -21.47 -3.11 -0.71
N ARG A 166 -20.70 -3.14 -1.79
CA ARG A 166 -21.14 -2.72 -3.10
C ARG A 166 -20.73 -3.74 -4.17
N GLY A 167 -21.67 -4.12 -5.02
CA GLY A 167 -21.41 -4.90 -6.21
C GLY A 167 -21.19 -4.05 -7.46
N ALA A 168 -20.73 -4.66 -8.53
CA ALA A 168 -20.51 -4.01 -9.82
C ALA A 168 -21.81 -3.68 -10.58
N GLY A 169 -22.95 -4.16 -10.09
CA GLY A 169 -24.27 -3.92 -10.66
C GLY A 169 -25.06 -5.22 -10.87
N LYS A 170 -26.36 -5.04 -11.20
CA LYS A 170 -27.23 -6.15 -11.54
C LYS A 170 -26.66 -6.94 -12.73
N ASP A 171 -26.78 -8.24 -12.67
CA ASP A 171 -26.29 -9.16 -13.69
C ASP A 171 -24.74 -9.15 -13.88
N LYS A 172 -24.01 -8.43 -13.03
CA LYS A 172 -22.54 -8.40 -13.03
C LYS A 172 -21.94 -9.02 -11.78
N THR A 173 -22.44 -8.67 -10.60
CA THR A 173 -22.09 -9.32 -9.35
C THR A 173 -23.24 -10.20 -8.91
N ILE A 174 -23.03 -11.51 -8.97
CA ILE A 174 -24.05 -12.51 -8.69
C ILE A 174 -23.64 -13.30 -7.46
N ILE A 175 -24.52 -13.36 -6.46
CA ILE A 175 -24.33 -14.18 -5.28
C ILE A 175 -25.31 -15.34 -5.34
N GLN A 176 -24.77 -16.56 -5.34
CA GLN A 176 -25.53 -17.80 -5.40
C GLN A 176 -25.50 -18.49 -4.04
N GLY A 177 -26.56 -18.34 -3.28
CA GLY A 177 -26.70 -18.92 -1.93
C GLY A 177 -27.48 -20.24 -1.88
N GLY A 178 -27.95 -20.72 -3.01
CA GLY A 178 -28.86 -21.88 -3.04
C GLY A 178 -30.11 -21.60 -2.21
N ASN A 179 -30.42 -22.47 -1.26
CA ASN A 179 -31.55 -22.31 -0.31
C ASN A 179 -31.17 -21.52 0.96
N ASN A 180 -29.96 -20.98 1.05
CA ASN A 180 -29.51 -20.22 2.22
C ASN A 180 -29.97 -18.76 2.14
N ILE A 181 -30.14 -18.12 3.29
CA ILE A 181 -30.15 -16.67 3.38
C ILE A 181 -28.74 -16.21 3.07
N ALA A 182 -28.57 -15.42 2.00
CA ALA A 182 -27.25 -15.03 1.54
C ALA A 182 -26.52 -14.13 2.56
N PHE A 183 -27.20 -13.07 3.00
CA PHE A 183 -26.68 -12.13 3.99
C PHE A 183 -27.64 -11.95 5.16
N GLN A 184 -27.11 -11.90 6.35
CA GLN A 184 -27.88 -11.65 7.58
C GLN A 184 -27.17 -10.61 8.41
N THR A 185 -27.89 -9.57 8.81
CA THR A 185 -27.37 -8.60 9.78
C THR A 185 -27.31 -9.25 11.16
N VAL A 186 -26.22 -9.03 11.85
CA VAL A 186 -26.01 -9.49 13.22
C VAL A 186 -25.63 -8.31 14.10
N ASN A 187 -26.13 -8.28 15.31
CA ASN A 187 -25.74 -7.27 16.31
C ASN A 187 -24.56 -7.78 17.14
N ASP A 188 -23.70 -8.56 16.51
CA ASP A 188 -22.50 -9.08 17.15
C ASP A 188 -21.34 -8.11 16.89
N THR A 189 -20.86 -7.55 17.96
CA THR A 189 -19.70 -6.68 17.98
C THR A 189 -18.49 -7.36 18.64
N SER A 190 -18.59 -8.65 18.89
CA SER A 190 -17.45 -9.43 19.33
C SER A 190 -16.37 -9.48 18.26
N THR A 191 -15.15 -9.69 18.68
CA THR A 191 -14.05 -9.98 17.73
C THR A 191 -14.29 -11.32 17.05
N PRO A 192 -13.88 -11.47 15.79
CA PRO A 192 -13.96 -12.73 15.08
C PRO A 192 -13.09 -13.81 15.73
#